data_2a47d64caddfb1a83d2410e92b5ad362
#
_entry.id   2a47d64caddfb1a83d2410e92b5ad362
#
_cell.length_a   1.000
_cell.length_b   1.000
_cell.length_c   1.000
_cell.angle_alpha   90.00
_cell.angle_beta   90.00
_cell.angle_gamma   90.00
#
_symmetry.space_group_name_H-M   'P 1'
#
loop_
_entity.id
_entity.type
_entity.pdbx_description
1 polymer ?
#
loop_
_entity_poly.entity_id
_entity_poly.type
_entity_poly.pdbx_seq_one_letter_code
_entity_poly.pdbx_strand_id
1 'polypeptide(L)'
;MYFFGLLILISGLTLIFTENLIYAAFLLALCLLSIAGFYVIYNANFLAVIQILIYAGGILILLAFGIMLTNRSPEGKVIVGHHLLFFGSLLILGMALFIYALVGSSTILPQEVHQTTGQ
;
A
#
# COMPACT_ATOMS: atom_id res chain seq x y z
N MET A 1 2.55 -16.45 1.50
CA MET A 1 1.94 -15.37 2.28
C MET A 1 2.96 -14.28 2.63
N TYR A 2 3.98 -14.59 3.43
CA TYR A 2 5.03 -13.62 3.80
C TYR A 2 5.80 -13.03 2.63
N PHE A 3 6.01 -13.79 1.55
CA PHE A 3 6.72 -13.35 0.36
C PHE A 3 6.06 -12.14 -0.32
N PHE A 4 4.74 -12.19 -0.54
CA PHE A 4 4.02 -11.06 -1.15
C PHE A 4 3.92 -9.87 -0.22
N GLY A 5 3.75 -10.10 1.09
CA GLY A 5 3.79 -9.03 2.08
C GLY A 5 5.14 -8.31 2.11
N LEU A 6 6.23 -9.08 2.06
CA LEU A 6 7.58 -8.54 1.99
C LEU A 6 7.82 -7.74 0.70
N LEU A 7 7.34 -8.23 -0.44
CA LEU A 7 7.40 -7.53 -1.73
C LEU A 7 6.68 -6.18 -1.68
N ILE A 8 5.47 -6.14 -1.11
CA ILE A 8 4.70 -4.90 -0.94
C ILE A 8 5.48 -3.90 -0.08
N LEU A 9 6.02 -4.35 1.05
CA LEU A 9 6.79 -3.49 1.95
C LEU A 9 8.06 -2.95 1.29
N ILE A 10 8.84 -3.80 0.63
CA ILE A 10 10.08 -3.39 -0.05
C ILE A 10 9.76 -2.43 -1.19
N SER A 11 8.77 -2.75 -2.05
CA SER A 11 8.36 -1.89 -3.16
C SER A 11 7.84 -0.54 -2.67
N GLY A 12 7.00 -0.53 -1.63
CA GLY A 12 6.46 0.69 -1.04
C GLY A 12 7.54 1.55 -0.39
N LEU A 13 8.46 0.93 0.34
CA LEU A 13 9.57 1.65 0.96
C LEU A 13 10.52 2.25 -0.07
N THR A 14 10.86 1.47 -1.09
CA THR A 14 11.74 1.94 -2.19
C THR A 14 11.08 3.06 -2.99
N LEU A 15 9.75 3.02 -3.15
CA LEU A 15 8.97 4.06 -3.82
C LEU A 15 9.16 5.44 -3.15
N ILE A 16 9.21 5.48 -1.82
CA ILE A 16 9.37 6.73 -1.06
C ILE A 16 10.73 7.38 -1.32
N PHE A 17 11.77 6.57 -1.54
CA PHE A 17 13.13 7.06 -1.77
C PHE A 17 13.47 7.29 -3.25
N THR A 18 12.56 6.97 -4.16
CA THR A 18 12.81 7.06 -5.59
C THR A 18 12.51 8.47 -6.11
N GLU A 19 13.52 9.13 -6.62
CA GLU A 19 13.39 10.46 -7.25
C GLU A 19 12.91 10.38 -8.71
N ASN A 20 13.13 9.25 -9.37
CA ASN A 20 12.77 9.03 -10.76
C ASN A 20 11.32 8.54 -10.89
N LEU A 21 10.48 9.34 -11.54
CA LEU A 21 9.06 9.04 -11.74
C LEU A 21 8.81 7.74 -12.52
N ILE A 22 9.67 7.39 -13.47
CA ILE A 22 9.54 6.17 -14.26
C ILE A 22 9.79 4.94 -13.37
N TYR A 23 10.84 4.97 -12.55
CA TYR A 23 11.11 3.92 -11.57
C TYR A 23 10.00 3.83 -10.52
N ALA A 24 9.46 4.96 -10.08
CA ALA A 24 8.32 5.00 -9.17
C ALA A 24 7.09 4.30 -9.76
N ALA A 25 6.80 4.51 -11.04
CA ALA A 25 5.71 3.82 -11.72
C ALA A 25 5.92 2.30 -11.78
N PHE A 26 7.15 1.84 -12.04
CA PHE A 26 7.49 0.41 -11.99
C PHE A 26 7.35 -0.21 -10.60
N LEU A 27 7.82 0.49 -9.58
CA LEU A 27 7.68 0.05 -8.19
C LEU A 27 6.21 -0.01 -7.75
N LEU A 28 5.41 0.97 -8.20
CA LEU A 28 3.97 0.97 -7.97
C LEU A 28 3.31 -0.22 -8.67
N ALA A 29 3.69 -0.52 -9.91
CA ALA A 29 3.21 -1.69 -10.63
C ALA A 29 3.51 -2.99 -9.86
N LEU A 30 4.74 -3.13 -9.38
CA LEU A 30 5.17 -4.30 -8.61
C LEU A 30 4.36 -4.43 -7.30
N CYS A 31 4.11 -3.32 -6.63
CA CYS A 31 3.29 -3.27 -5.43
C CYS A 31 1.85 -3.73 -5.71
N LEU A 32 1.22 -3.19 -6.76
CA LEU A 32 -0.16 -3.54 -7.14
C LEU A 32 -0.30 -5.01 -7.57
N LEU A 33 0.68 -5.55 -8.31
CA LEU A 33 0.71 -6.96 -8.68
C LEU A 33 0.90 -7.87 -7.47
N SER A 34 1.72 -7.45 -6.50
CA SER A 34 1.92 -8.19 -5.25
C SER A 34 0.64 -8.25 -4.42
N ILE A 35 -0.15 -7.17 -4.40
CA ILE A 35 -1.48 -7.14 -3.77
C ILE A 35 -2.43 -8.11 -4.45
N ALA A 36 -2.43 -8.16 -5.79
CA ALA A 36 -3.23 -9.14 -6.53
C ALA A 36 -2.84 -10.58 -6.19
N GLY A 37 -1.54 -10.88 -6.09
CA GLY A 37 -1.03 -12.18 -5.64
C GLY A 37 -1.49 -12.52 -4.22
N PHE A 38 -1.57 -11.53 -3.34
CA PHE A 38 -2.09 -11.69 -1.99
C PHE A 38 -3.57 -12.11 -2.01
N TYR A 39 -4.39 -11.47 -2.86
CA TYR A 39 -5.80 -11.86 -3.01
C TYR A 39 -5.99 -13.29 -3.53
N VAL A 40 -5.12 -13.75 -4.43
CA VAL A 40 -5.16 -15.15 -4.90
C VAL A 40 -4.92 -16.13 -3.76
N ILE A 41 -3.96 -15.85 -2.88
CA ILE A 41 -3.67 -16.71 -1.72
C ILE A 41 -4.88 -16.81 -0.77
N TYR A 42 -5.63 -15.73 -0.61
CA TYR A 42 -6.84 -15.70 0.21
C TYR A 42 -8.09 -16.24 -0.50
N ASN A 43 -7.94 -16.89 -1.66
CA ASN A 43 -9.05 -17.38 -2.49
C ASN A 43 -10.03 -16.28 -2.95
N ALA A 44 -9.60 -15.01 -2.90
CA ALA A 44 -10.36 -13.87 -3.39
C ALA A 44 -10.06 -13.61 -4.87
N ASN A 45 -10.29 -14.63 -5.72
CA ASN A 45 -9.92 -14.61 -7.14
C ASN A 45 -10.58 -13.46 -7.90
N PHE A 46 -11.80 -13.12 -7.55
CA PHE A 46 -12.52 -11.99 -8.17
C PHE A 46 -11.83 -10.65 -7.87
N LEU A 47 -11.42 -10.43 -6.61
CA LEU A 47 -10.66 -9.24 -6.23
C LEU A 47 -9.29 -9.19 -6.91
N ALA A 48 -8.62 -10.32 -7.06
CA ALA A 48 -7.34 -10.39 -7.76
C ALA A 48 -7.47 -9.96 -9.23
N VAL A 49 -8.53 -10.42 -9.92
CA VAL A 49 -8.80 -10.02 -11.31
C VAL A 49 -9.10 -8.52 -11.40
N ILE A 50 -9.93 -7.98 -10.52
CA ILE A 50 -10.22 -6.54 -10.47
C ILE A 50 -8.95 -5.75 -10.20
N GLN A 51 -8.11 -6.18 -9.28
CA GLN A 51 -6.85 -5.53 -8.94
C GLN A 51 -5.94 -5.44 -10.17
N ILE A 52 -5.81 -6.51 -10.94
CA ILE A 52 -4.97 -6.52 -12.15
C ILE A 52 -5.59 -5.66 -13.25
N LEU A 53 -6.88 -5.82 -13.54
CA LEU A 53 -7.53 -5.13 -14.66
C LEU A 53 -7.67 -3.63 -14.41
N ILE A 54 -8.17 -3.24 -13.25
CA ILE A 54 -8.48 -1.83 -12.98
C ILE A 54 -7.24 -1.08 -12.49
N TYR A 55 -6.53 -1.62 -11.48
CA TYR A 55 -5.41 -0.91 -10.87
C TYR A 55 -4.12 -1.03 -11.69
N ALA A 56 -3.67 -2.23 -11.99
CA ALA A 56 -2.44 -2.40 -12.76
C ALA A 56 -2.64 -2.14 -14.25
N GLY A 57 -3.77 -2.54 -14.83
CA GLY A 57 -4.07 -2.36 -16.25
C GLY A 57 -4.60 -0.97 -16.57
N GLY A 58 -5.54 -0.44 -15.80
CA GLY A 58 -6.19 0.84 -16.09
C GLY A 58 -5.44 2.03 -15.49
N ILE A 59 -5.47 2.14 -14.17
CA ILE A 59 -4.98 3.31 -13.44
C ILE A 59 -3.46 3.48 -13.62
N LEU A 60 -2.70 2.40 -13.51
CA LEU A 60 -1.24 2.47 -13.64
C LEU A 60 -0.80 2.88 -15.05
N ILE A 61 -1.47 2.38 -16.09
CA ILE A 61 -1.15 2.75 -17.48
C ILE A 61 -1.46 4.23 -17.72
N LEU A 62 -2.60 4.73 -17.23
CA LEU A 62 -2.93 6.15 -17.30
C LEU A 62 -1.90 7.01 -16.56
N LEU A 63 -1.49 6.58 -15.38
CA LEU A 63 -0.48 7.26 -14.61
C LEU A 63 0.88 7.28 -15.34
N ALA A 64 1.31 6.14 -15.86
CA ALA A 64 2.56 6.02 -16.62
C ALA A 64 2.55 6.90 -17.87
N PHE A 65 1.43 6.92 -18.59
CA PHE A 65 1.24 7.79 -19.75
C PHE A 65 1.28 9.27 -19.34
N GLY A 66 0.60 9.65 -18.26
CA GLY A 66 0.65 11.00 -17.71
C GLY A 66 2.06 11.44 -17.34
N ILE A 67 2.85 10.55 -16.72
CA ILE A 67 4.27 10.80 -16.39
C ILE A 67 5.12 11.00 -17.65
N MET A 68 4.89 10.19 -18.68
CA MET A 68 5.62 10.32 -19.95
C MET A 68 5.30 11.62 -20.70
N LEU A 69 4.05 12.10 -20.61
CA LEU A 69 3.65 13.38 -21.22
C LEU A 69 4.15 14.57 -20.44
N THR A 70 4.39 14.43 -19.14
CA THR A 70 4.91 15.50 -18.31
C THR A 70 6.41 15.64 -18.55
N ASN A 71 6.80 16.53 -19.47
CA ASN A 71 8.19 16.85 -19.76
C ASN A 71 8.79 17.57 -18.55
N ARG A 72 9.34 16.82 -17.61
CA ARG A 72 10.11 17.38 -16.50
C ARG A 72 11.52 17.67 -16.96
N SER A 73 11.80 18.97 -17.10
CA SER A 73 13.17 19.47 -17.09
C SER A 73 13.87 19.02 -15.80
N PRO A 74 15.10 18.49 -15.88
CA PRO A 74 15.81 17.95 -14.71
C PRO A 74 16.25 19.00 -13.67
N GLU A 75 15.85 20.24 -13.80
CA GLU A 75 16.35 21.38 -12.99
C GLU A 75 15.53 21.74 -11.75
N GLY A 76 14.59 20.95 -11.36
CA GLY A 76 13.89 21.13 -10.08
C GLY A 76 14.38 20.12 -9.04
N LYS A 77 15.51 20.36 -8.37
CA LYS A 77 15.77 19.74 -7.06
C LYS A 77 14.60 20.11 -6.15
N VAL A 78 13.66 19.19 -5.97
CA VAL A 78 12.72 19.29 -4.88
C VAL A 78 13.56 19.17 -3.61
N ILE A 79 13.89 20.33 -3.03
CA ILE A 79 14.47 20.36 -1.70
C ILE A 79 13.38 19.85 -0.77
N VAL A 80 13.37 18.55 -0.54
CA VAL A 80 12.56 17.95 0.51
C VAL A 80 13.16 18.45 1.81
N GLY A 81 12.59 19.53 2.33
CA GLY A 81 13.02 20.09 3.60
C GLY A 81 12.93 19.01 4.68
N HIS A 82 13.91 18.92 5.54
CA HIS A 82 13.97 17.99 6.69
C HIS A 82 12.67 17.98 7.52
N HIS A 83 11.91 19.05 7.49
CA HIS A 83 10.62 19.18 8.16
C HIS A 83 9.55 18.24 7.57
N LEU A 84 9.52 18.03 6.24
CA LEU A 84 8.56 17.11 5.61
C LEU A 84 8.84 15.65 5.99
N LEU A 85 10.11 15.27 6.09
CA LEU A 85 10.49 13.93 6.54
C LEU A 85 10.08 13.68 7.99
N PHE A 86 10.22 14.68 8.85
CA PHE A 86 9.81 14.59 10.25
C PHE A 86 8.28 14.45 10.39
N PHE A 87 7.52 15.28 9.68
CA PHE A 87 6.05 15.18 9.68
C PHE A 87 5.57 13.86 9.03
N GLY A 88 6.21 13.39 7.98
CA GLY A 88 5.90 12.12 7.34
C GLY A 88 6.15 10.93 8.27
N SER A 89 7.27 10.90 8.98
CA SER A 89 7.58 9.84 9.93
C SER A 89 6.63 9.83 11.13
N LEU A 90 6.24 11.01 11.62
CA LEU A 90 5.27 11.14 12.70
C LEU A 90 3.88 10.63 12.30
N LEU A 91 3.48 10.90 11.07
CA LEU A 91 2.18 10.45 10.52
C LEU A 91 2.16 8.93 10.34
N ILE A 92 3.24 8.34 9.84
CA ILE A 92 3.38 6.88 9.72
C ILE A 92 3.34 6.20 11.09
N LEU A 93 4.05 6.76 12.08
CA LEU A 93 4.07 6.23 13.44
C LEU A 93 2.68 6.32 14.09
N GLY A 94 2.00 7.46 13.92
CA GLY A 94 0.64 7.67 14.41
C GLY A 94 -0.36 6.69 13.81
N MET A 95 -0.25 6.45 12.50
CA MET A 95 -1.10 5.49 11.79
C MET A 95 -0.84 4.04 12.23
N ALA A 96 0.43 3.68 12.42
CA ALA A 96 0.80 2.36 12.93
C ALA A 96 0.27 2.12 14.34
N LEU A 97 0.39 3.12 15.24
CA LEU A 97 -0.17 3.05 16.58
C LEU A 97 -1.70 2.99 16.59
N PHE A 98 -2.36 3.72 15.69
CA PHE A 98 -3.81 3.68 15.53
C PHE A 98 -4.29 2.30 15.11
N ILE A 99 -3.64 1.69 14.11
CA ILE A 99 -3.96 0.32 13.66
C ILE A 99 -3.70 -0.68 14.78
N TYR A 100 -2.59 -0.55 15.50
CA TYR A 100 -2.28 -1.42 16.64
C TYR A 100 -3.35 -1.32 17.75
N ALA A 101 -3.80 -0.11 18.06
CA ALA A 101 -4.86 0.12 19.04
C ALA A 101 -6.20 -0.48 18.60
N LEU A 102 -6.57 -0.36 17.31
CA LEU A 102 -7.79 -0.97 16.76
C LEU A 102 -7.75 -2.50 16.82
N VAL A 103 -6.63 -3.10 16.44
CA VAL A 103 -6.47 -4.56 16.49
C VAL A 103 -6.44 -5.04 17.95
N GLY A 104 -5.78 -4.32 18.84
CA GLY A 104 -5.75 -4.63 20.26
C GLY A 104 -7.11 -4.52 20.93
N SER A 105 -7.93 -3.54 20.54
CA SER A 105 -9.28 -3.38 21.09
C SER A 105 -10.26 -4.45 20.59
N SER A 106 -10.08 -4.99 19.39
CA SER A 106 -10.91 -6.05 18.84
C SER A 106 -10.67 -7.43 19.51
N THR A 107 -9.50 -7.61 20.13
CA THR A 107 -9.18 -8.84 20.90
C THR A 107 -9.70 -8.83 22.32
N ILE A 108 -10.21 -7.71 22.82
CA ILE A 108 -10.69 -7.56 24.21
C ILE A 108 -12.21 -7.72 24.33
N LEU A 109 -12.93 -7.94 23.22
CA LEU A 109 -14.35 -8.31 23.32
C LEU A 109 -14.45 -9.78 23.80
N PRO A 110 -14.85 -10.03 25.06
CA PRO A 110 -15.04 -11.38 25.52
C PRO A 110 -16.17 -12.02 24.71
N GLN A 111 -15.97 -13.23 24.28
CA GLN A 111 -17.03 -14.11 23.79
C GLN A 111 -17.97 -14.48 24.95
N GLU A 112 -18.71 -13.52 25.44
CA GLU A 112 -19.79 -13.77 26.42
C GLU A 112 -21.17 -13.56 25.80
N VAL A 113 -21.50 -14.26 24.74
CA VAL A 113 -22.89 -14.42 24.35
C VAL A 113 -23.09 -15.80 23.71
N HIS A 114 -22.88 -16.90 24.43
CA HIS A 114 -23.45 -18.17 24.01
C HIS A 114 -23.60 -19.19 25.15
N GLN A 115 -24.08 -18.76 26.33
CA GLN A 115 -24.51 -19.72 27.36
C GLN A 115 -25.73 -19.25 28.13
N THR A 116 -26.78 -18.83 27.47
CA THR A 116 -28.10 -18.71 28.13
C THR A 116 -29.25 -18.99 27.17
N THR A 117 -29.24 -20.14 26.53
CA THR A 117 -30.50 -20.75 26.01
C THR A 117 -30.28 -22.25 25.92
N GLY A 118 -30.28 -22.88 27.07
CA GLY A 118 -30.21 -24.33 27.21
C GLY A 118 -30.81 -24.76 28.53
N GLN A 119 -32.07 -24.38 28.79
CA GLN A 119 -32.98 -25.08 29.70
C GLN A 119 -34.39 -24.99 29.15
#